data_210b9dfde363b0b44554646b475a3c16
#
_entry.id   210b9dfde363b0b44554646b475a3c16
#
_cell.length_a   1.000
_cell.length_b   1.000
_cell.length_c   1.000
_cell.angle_alpha   90.00
_cell.angle_beta   90.00
_cell.angle_gamma   90.00
#
_symmetry.space_group_name_H-M   'P 1'
#
loop_
_entity.id
_entity.type
_entity.pdbx_description
1 polymer ?
#
loop_
_entity_poly.entity_id
_entity_poly.type
_entity_poly.pdbx_seq_one_letter_code
_entity_poly.pdbx_strand_id
1 'polypeptide(L)'
;PVMSVGQVAEILTMFILGATLKRLGWRATMIVGILGHAVRFAVYAFFPDQANLIILVQILHGVCYAFFFATVYIFVDEYFPKDVRSSAQGLFNVMILGVGALVANSICPWLIQEVFTGADKRVDWQNLFLVPSLVATAAAVALALFFHPPKKATEAA
;
A
#
# COMPACT_ATOMS: atom_id res chain seq x y z
N PRO A 1 0.12 -16.82 13.61
CA PRO A 1 -1.30 -17.01 13.22
C PRO A 1 -1.96 -15.73 12.67
N VAL A 2 -1.81 -14.55 13.32
CA VAL A 2 -2.48 -13.30 12.86
C VAL A 2 -1.98 -12.85 11.49
N MET A 3 -0.68 -12.94 11.23
CA MET A 3 -0.08 -12.59 9.93
C MET A 3 -0.60 -13.48 8.78
N SER A 4 -0.96 -14.74 9.07
CA SER A 4 -1.49 -15.66 8.06
C SER A 4 -2.85 -15.22 7.51
N VAL A 5 -3.64 -14.46 8.29
CA VAL A 5 -4.92 -13.89 7.82
C VAL A 5 -4.70 -12.95 6.64
N GLY A 6 -3.68 -12.10 6.73
CA GLY A 6 -3.30 -11.20 5.63
C GLY A 6 -2.86 -11.96 4.38
N GLN A 7 -2.09 -13.03 4.52
CA GLN A 7 -1.63 -13.85 3.39
C GLN A 7 -2.77 -14.60 2.69
N VAL A 8 -3.71 -15.16 3.46
CA VAL A 8 -4.91 -15.78 2.89
C VAL A 8 -5.74 -14.73 2.14
N ALA A 9 -5.93 -13.56 2.74
CA ALA A 9 -6.65 -12.46 2.10
C ALA A 9 -5.95 -11.99 0.82
N GLU A 10 -4.62 -11.99 0.77
CA GLU A 10 -3.83 -11.67 -0.42
C GLU A 10 -4.15 -12.64 -1.57
N ILE A 11 -4.10 -13.94 -1.30
CA ILE A 11 -4.43 -14.97 -2.30
C ILE A 11 -5.85 -14.76 -2.84
N LEU A 12 -6.83 -14.57 -1.95
CA LEU A 12 -8.22 -14.36 -2.34
C LEU A 12 -8.40 -13.06 -3.15
N THR A 13 -7.71 -12.00 -2.77
CA THR A 13 -7.78 -10.72 -3.46
C THR A 13 -7.14 -10.79 -4.85
N MET A 14 -6.08 -11.59 -5.02
CA MET A 14 -5.47 -11.83 -6.33
C MET A 14 -6.46 -12.47 -7.32
N PHE A 15 -7.32 -13.39 -6.88
CA PHE A 15 -8.33 -14.00 -7.75
C PHE A 15 -9.34 -12.96 -8.29
N ILE A 16 -9.69 -11.95 -7.51
CA ILE A 16 -10.65 -10.93 -7.91
C ILE A 16 -10.00 -9.73 -8.61
N LEU A 17 -8.66 -9.61 -8.58
CA LEU A 17 -7.93 -8.47 -9.09
C LEU A 17 -8.25 -8.19 -10.58
N GLY A 18 -8.27 -9.22 -11.42
CA GLY A 18 -8.58 -9.06 -12.85
C GLY A 18 -9.99 -8.52 -13.10
N ALA A 19 -10.98 -8.96 -12.33
CA ALA A 19 -12.34 -8.44 -12.42
C ALA A 19 -12.43 -7.00 -11.90
N THR A 20 -11.69 -6.69 -10.84
CA THR A 20 -11.62 -5.34 -10.26
C THR A 20 -10.99 -4.36 -11.24
N LEU A 21 -9.86 -4.72 -11.86
CA LEU A 21 -9.19 -3.90 -12.88
C LEU A 21 -10.11 -3.61 -14.08
N LYS A 22 -10.89 -4.60 -14.52
CA LYS A 22 -11.85 -4.40 -15.63
C LYS A 22 -12.99 -3.45 -15.26
N ARG A 23 -13.43 -3.43 -13.99
CA ARG A 23 -14.54 -2.59 -13.52
C ARG A 23 -14.13 -1.19 -13.09
N LEU A 24 -13.08 -1.09 -12.29
CA LEU A 24 -12.64 0.17 -11.69
C LEU A 24 -11.53 0.86 -12.50
N GLY A 25 -10.80 0.10 -13.32
CA GLY A 25 -9.61 0.58 -14.02
C GLY A 25 -8.39 0.70 -13.11
N TRP A 26 -7.24 0.99 -13.72
CA TRP A 26 -5.94 1.05 -13.06
C TRP A 26 -5.89 2.00 -11.88
N ARG A 27 -6.28 3.25 -12.13
CA ARG A 27 -6.18 4.34 -11.15
C ARG A 27 -7.00 4.07 -9.89
N ALA A 28 -8.28 3.72 -10.04
CA ALA A 28 -9.16 3.50 -8.90
C ALA A 28 -8.75 2.25 -8.10
N THR A 29 -8.32 1.18 -8.78
CA THR A 29 -7.83 -0.04 -8.12
C THR A 29 -6.60 0.26 -7.25
N MET A 30 -5.61 1.01 -7.76
CA MET A 30 -4.43 1.40 -7.00
C MET A 30 -4.79 2.31 -5.81
N ILE A 31 -5.70 3.26 -5.99
CA ILE A 31 -6.16 4.15 -4.91
C ILE A 31 -6.80 3.33 -3.79
N VAL A 32 -7.67 2.37 -4.11
CA VAL A 32 -8.28 1.48 -3.10
C VAL A 32 -7.22 0.70 -2.34
N GLY A 33 -6.18 0.20 -3.03
CA GLY A 33 -5.06 -0.47 -2.39
C GLY A 33 -4.33 0.43 -1.39
N ILE A 34 -4.01 1.67 -1.76
CA ILE A 34 -3.32 2.62 -0.88
C ILE A 34 -4.22 3.03 0.30
N LEU A 35 -5.50 3.29 0.06
CA LEU A 35 -6.45 3.64 1.13
C LEU A 35 -6.65 2.50 2.13
N GLY A 36 -6.52 1.25 1.70
CA GLY A 36 -6.50 0.10 2.60
C GLY A 36 -5.38 0.21 3.66
N HIS A 37 -4.18 0.70 3.28
CA HIS A 37 -3.11 0.99 4.23
C HIS A 37 -3.49 2.11 5.19
N ALA A 38 -4.05 3.21 4.67
CA ALA A 38 -4.48 4.34 5.50
C ALA A 38 -5.49 3.89 6.57
N VAL A 39 -6.53 3.14 6.17
CA VAL A 39 -7.54 2.62 7.09
C VAL A 39 -6.93 1.67 8.13
N ARG A 40 -6.01 0.77 7.71
CA ARG A 40 -5.37 -0.17 8.62
C ARG A 40 -4.59 0.54 9.72
N PHE A 41 -3.79 1.53 9.38
CA PHE A 41 -3.03 2.31 10.36
C PHE A 41 -3.93 3.21 11.22
N ALA A 42 -5.01 3.76 10.66
CA ALA A 42 -6.01 4.49 11.43
C ALA A 42 -6.68 3.59 12.49
N VAL A 43 -7.01 2.33 12.14
CA VAL A 43 -7.55 1.38 13.11
C VAL A 43 -6.55 1.11 14.24
N TYR A 44 -5.26 0.96 13.96
CA TYR A 44 -4.24 0.79 15.00
C TYR A 44 -4.11 2.02 15.89
N ALA A 45 -4.29 3.23 15.34
CA ALA A 45 -4.23 4.46 16.09
C ALA A 45 -5.42 4.66 17.04
N PHE A 46 -6.65 4.39 16.56
CA PHE A 46 -7.86 4.72 17.30
C PHE A 46 -8.47 3.57 18.11
N PHE A 47 -8.13 2.32 17.75
CA PHE A 47 -8.72 1.13 18.36
C PHE A 47 -7.67 0.10 18.82
N PRO A 48 -6.60 0.50 19.55
CA PRO A 48 -5.50 -0.39 19.91
C PRO A 48 -5.94 -1.57 20.79
N ASP A 49 -6.97 -1.37 21.60
CA ASP A 49 -7.46 -2.38 22.56
C ASP A 49 -8.45 -3.38 21.95
N GLN A 50 -8.87 -3.17 20.69
CA GLN A 50 -9.84 -4.04 20.04
C GLN A 50 -9.15 -5.14 19.20
N ALA A 51 -8.67 -6.18 19.87
CA ALA A 51 -7.94 -7.29 19.24
C ALA A 51 -8.67 -7.90 18.04
N ASN A 52 -9.99 -8.09 18.13
CA ASN A 52 -10.79 -8.64 17.03
C ASN A 52 -10.79 -7.72 15.80
N LEU A 53 -10.88 -6.40 16.01
CA LEU A 53 -10.82 -5.42 14.93
C LEU A 53 -9.42 -5.38 14.29
N ILE A 54 -8.37 -5.47 15.12
CA ILE A 54 -6.98 -5.54 14.66
C ILE A 54 -6.75 -6.79 13.79
N ILE A 55 -7.32 -7.93 14.18
CA ILE A 55 -7.24 -9.17 13.38
C ILE A 55 -8.03 -9.02 12.08
N LEU A 56 -9.25 -8.47 12.14
CA LEU A 56 -10.09 -8.28 10.96
C LEU A 56 -9.44 -7.35 9.94
N VAL A 57 -8.83 -6.26 10.41
CA VAL A 57 -8.19 -5.28 9.51
C VAL A 57 -6.94 -5.82 8.83
N GLN A 58 -6.37 -6.97 9.26
CA GLN A 58 -5.30 -7.65 8.54
C GLN A 58 -5.73 -8.13 7.14
N ILE A 59 -7.03 -8.33 6.91
CA ILE A 59 -7.56 -8.64 5.57
C ILE A 59 -7.20 -7.52 4.58
N LEU A 60 -7.19 -6.27 5.03
CA LEU A 60 -6.78 -5.12 4.20
C LEU A 60 -5.31 -5.20 3.75
N HIS A 61 -4.46 -5.97 4.45
CA HIS A 61 -3.09 -6.19 3.98
C HIS A 61 -3.06 -6.87 2.61
N GLY A 62 -3.88 -7.90 2.43
CA GLY A 62 -4.01 -8.59 1.14
C GLY A 62 -4.58 -7.68 0.06
N VAL A 63 -5.61 -6.89 0.41
CA VAL A 63 -6.19 -5.89 -0.52
C VAL A 63 -5.13 -4.88 -0.95
N CYS A 64 -4.34 -4.33 -0.02
CA CYS A 64 -3.27 -3.39 -0.30
C CYS A 64 -2.23 -3.97 -1.25
N TYR A 65 -1.80 -5.21 -0.98
CA TYR A 65 -0.80 -5.86 -1.80
C TYR A 65 -1.29 -6.10 -3.23
N ALA A 66 -2.44 -6.73 -3.39
CA ALA A 66 -2.98 -7.05 -4.71
C ALA A 66 -3.35 -5.79 -5.51
N PHE A 67 -4.06 -4.85 -4.88
CA PHE A 67 -4.62 -3.69 -5.58
C PHE A 67 -3.61 -2.57 -5.81
N PHE A 68 -2.49 -2.56 -5.12
CA PHE A 68 -1.42 -1.62 -5.41
C PHE A 68 -0.20 -2.32 -6.01
N PHE A 69 0.52 -3.13 -5.26
CA PHE A 69 1.79 -3.69 -5.73
C PHE A 69 1.64 -4.60 -6.95
N ALA A 70 0.76 -5.61 -6.88
CA ALA A 70 0.56 -6.50 -8.02
C ALA A 70 0.00 -5.75 -9.23
N THR A 71 -0.90 -4.77 -9.00
CA THR A 71 -1.43 -3.91 -10.08
C THR A 71 -0.33 -3.11 -10.77
N VAL A 72 0.65 -2.57 -10.05
CA VAL A 72 1.79 -1.85 -10.66
C VAL A 72 2.62 -2.79 -11.55
N TYR A 73 2.89 -4.03 -11.10
CA TYR A 73 3.62 -4.99 -11.93
C TYR A 73 2.87 -5.33 -13.22
N ILE A 74 1.56 -5.57 -13.13
CA ILE A 74 0.73 -5.85 -14.29
C ILE A 74 0.67 -4.62 -15.22
N PHE A 75 0.58 -3.42 -14.66
CA PHE A 75 0.60 -2.17 -15.42
C PHE A 75 1.91 -2.00 -16.20
N VAL A 76 3.04 -2.24 -15.56
CA VAL A 76 4.35 -2.19 -16.23
C VAL A 76 4.43 -3.24 -17.36
N ASP A 77 3.93 -4.45 -17.11
CA ASP A 77 3.93 -5.50 -18.11
C ASP A 77 3.04 -5.18 -19.31
N GLU A 78 1.94 -4.48 -19.11
CA GLU A 78 0.98 -4.16 -20.15
C GLU A 78 1.38 -2.94 -20.99
N TYR A 79 1.98 -1.91 -20.38
CA TYR A 79 2.21 -0.62 -21.04
C TYR A 79 3.66 -0.36 -21.45
N PHE A 80 4.63 -1.05 -20.86
CA PHE A 80 6.03 -0.83 -21.18
C PHE A 80 6.50 -1.75 -22.32
N PRO A 81 7.41 -1.28 -23.20
CA PRO A 81 8.06 -2.13 -24.20
C PRO A 81 8.78 -3.32 -23.55
N LYS A 82 8.82 -4.46 -24.25
CA LYS A 82 9.36 -5.72 -23.69
C LYS A 82 10.81 -5.64 -23.22
N ASP A 83 11.61 -4.82 -23.89
CA ASP A 83 13.04 -4.62 -23.63
C ASP A 83 13.32 -3.85 -22.31
N VAL A 84 12.34 -3.04 -21.83
CA VAL A 84 12.51 -2.24 -20.60
C VAL A 84 11.66 -2.70 -19.41
N ARG A 85 10.76 -3.67 -19.59
CA ARG A 85 9.84 -4.13 -18.54
C ARG A 85 10.55 -4.60 -17.28
N SER A 86 11.53 -5.48 -17.44
CA SER A 86 12.30 -6.03 -16.31
C SER A 86 13.08 -4.94 -15.59
N SER A 87 13.62 -3.97 -16.31
CA SER A 87 14.32 -2.82 -15.73
C SER A 87 13.36 -1.92 -14.95
N ALA A 88 12.15 -1.65 -15.47
CA ALA A 88 11.14 -0.85 -14.82
C ALA A 88 10.63 -1.54 -13.54
N GLN A 89 10.37 -2.84 -13.58
CA GLN A 89 10.00 -3.64 -12.40
C GLN A 89 11.14 -3.70 -11.38
N GLY A 90 12.38 -3.87 -11.85
CA GLY A 90 13.56 -3.84 -10.99
C GLY A 90 13.74 -2.49 -10.28
N LEU A 91 13.55 -1.38 -11.00
CA LEU A 91 13.59 -0.03 -10.41
C LEU A 91 12.49 0.17 -9.35
N PHE A 92 11.27 -0.31 -9.64
CA PHE A 92 10.17 -0.29 -8.67
C PHE A 92 10.51 -1.07 -7.40
N ASN A 93 11.12 -2.26 -7.53
CA ASN A 93 11.60 -3.03 -6.38
C ASN A 93 12.68 -2.30 -5.59
N VAL A 94 13.65 -1.70 -6.26
CA VAL A 94 14.71 -0.92 -5.60
C VAL A 94 14.12 0.26 -4.84
N MET A 95 13.12 0.93 -5.39
CA MET A 95 12.45 2.04 -4.70
C MET A 95 11.71 1.56 -3.44
N ILE A 96 11.01 0.44 -3.49
CA ILE A 96 10.21 -0.05 -2.36
C ILE A 96 11.07 -0.80 -1.34
N LEU A 97 11.78 -1.85 -1.79
CA LEU A 97 12.52 -2.76 -0.90
C LEU A 97 13.90 -2.20 -0.51
N GLY A 98 14.46 -1.32 -1.35
CA GLY A 98 15.72 -0.63 -1.07
C GLY A 98 15.50 0.70 -0.38
N VAL A 99 15.20 1.73 -1.17
CA VAL A 99 15.10 3.12 -0.67
C VAL A 99 13.99 3.26 0.39
N GLY A 100 12.81 2.70 0.14
CA GLY A 100 11.68 2.75 1.08
C GLY A 100 12.02 2.09 2.41
N ALA A 101 12.66 0.92 2.37
CA ALA A 101 13.10 0.21 3.58
C ALA A 101 14.18 0.99 4.34
N LEU A 102 15.17 1.58 3.66
CA LEU A 102 16.19 2.41 4.29
C LEU A 102 15.59 3.63 4.98
N VAL A 103 14.69 4.33 4.30
CA VAL A 103 13.98 5.49 4.85
C VAL A 103 13.15 5.08 6.07
N ALA A 104 12.36 4.00 5.96
CA ALA A 104 11.54 3.53 7.07
C ALA A 104 12.39 3.10 8.28
N ASN A 105 13.45 2.32 8.06
CA ASN A 105 14.33 1.85 9.14
C ASN A 105 15.13 2.98 9.81
N SER A 106 15.31 4.12 9.14
CA SER A 106 15.95 5.30 9.72
C SER A 106 14.96 6.20 10.45
N ILE A 107 13.82 6.49 9.80
CA ILE A 107 12.84 7.44 10.31
C ILE A 107 11.98 6.82 11.43
N CYS A 108 11.57 5.56 11.35
CA CYS A 108 10.69 4.98 12.36
C CYS A 108 11.31 4.93 13.78
N PRO A 109 12.58 4.50 13.98
CA PRO A 109 13.20 4.54 15.30
C PRO A 109 13.35 5.97 15.82
N TRP A 110 13.70 6.92 14.97
CA TRP A 110 13.80 8.32 15.32
C TRP A 110 12.45 8.91 15.75
N LEU A 111 11.39 8.65 15.00
CA LEU A 111 10.02 9.06 15.37
C LEU A 111 9.62 8.48 16.73
N ILE A 112 9.89 7.20 16.96
CA ILE A 112 9.55 6.54 18.23
C ILE A 112 10.32 7.18 19.38
N GLN A 113 11.64 7.35 19.25
CA GLN A 113 12.50 7.75 20.35
C GLN A 113 12.44 9.24 20.65
N GLU A 114 12.46 10.08 19.59
CA GLU A 114 12.64 11.52 19.74
C GLU A 114 11.33 12.32 19.64
N VAL A 115 10.34 11.78 18.93
CA VAL A 115 9.11 12.55 18.67
C VAL A 115 7.93 12.04 19.50
N PHE A 116 7.74 10.73 19.56
CA PHE A 116 6.55 10.13 20.17
C PHE A 116 6.81 9.43 21.52
N THR A 117 8.01 9.55 22.09
CA THR A 117 8.28 9.10 23.47
C THR A 117 8.29 10.31 24.40
N GLY A 118 7.34 10.32 25.33
CA GLY A 118 7.25 11.38 26.33
C GLY A 118 8.31 11.28 27.44
N ALA A 119 8.36 12.30 28.31
CA ALA A 119 9.29 12.35 29.45
C ALA A 119 9.09 11.19 30.43
N ASP A 120 7.90 10.58 30.46
CA ASP A 120 7.56 9.37 31.22
C ASP A 120 8.00 8.06 30.53
N LYS A 121 8.75 8.15 29.46
CA LYS A 121 9.21 7.01 28.62
C LYS A 121 8.07 6.18 28.00
N ARG A 122 6.87 6.72 27.93
CA ARG A 122 5.76 6.09 27.24
C ARG A 122 5.71 6.57 25.80
N VAL A 123 5.49 5.61 24.87
CA VAL A 123 5.33 5.90 23.46
C VAL A 123 3.88 6.26 23.17
N ASP A 124 3.66 7.37 22.49
CA ASP A 124 2.36 7.76 21.96
C ASP A 124 2.05 6.98 20.68
N TRP A 125 1.55 5.77 20.85
CA TRP A 125 1.24 4.87 19.75
C TRP A 125 0.16 5.42 18.83
N GLN A 126 -0.78 6.19 19.35
CA GLN A 126 -1.86 6.77 18.55
C GLN A 126 -1.29 7.72 17.48
N ASN A 127 -0.54 8.71 17.91
CA ASN A 127 0.04 9.69 17.00
C ASN A 127 1.11 9.05 16.08
N LEU A 128 1.87 8.06 16.57
CA LEU A 128 2.82 7.31 15.78
C LEU A 128 2.13 6.58 14.60
N PHE A 129 1.02 5.88 14.82
CA PHE A 129 0.30 5.18 13.75
C PHE A 129 -0.49 6.11 12.83
N LEU A 130 -0.80 7.33 13.25
CA LEU A 130 -1.40 8.33 12.37
C LEU A 130 -0.42 8.80 11.28
N VAL A 131 0.89 8.81 11.54
CA VAL A 131 1.88 9.21 10.53
C VAL A 131 1.77 8.37 9.25
N PRO A 132 1.91 7.03 9.26
CA PRO A 132 1.77 6.23 8.06
C PRO A 132 0.35 6.28 7.47
N SER A 133 -0.68 6.46 8.27
CA SER A 133 -2.06 6.65 7.79
C SER A 133 -2.20 7.92 6.96
N LEU A 134 -1.67 9.04 7.44
CA LEU A 134 -1.69 10.32 6.73
C LEU A 134 -0.82 10.28 5.46
N VAL A 135 0.37 9.68 5.54
CA VAL A 135 1.25 9.49 4.37
C VAL A 135 0.55 8.67 3.29
N ALA A 136 -0.09 7.57 3.66
CA ALA A 136 -0.85 6.76 2.70
C ALA A 136 -2.04 7.53 2.10
N THR A 137 -2.76 8.31 2.92
CA THR A 137 -3.85 9.15 2.44
C THR A 137 -3.35 10.21 1.46
N ALA A 138 -2.25 10.89 1.78
CA ALA A 138 -1.64 11.88 0.89
C ALA A 138 -1.16 11.23 -0.43
N ALA A 139 -0.58 10.04 -0.36
CA ALA A 139 -0.18 9.28 -1.56
C ALA A 139 -1.38 8.90 -2.43
N ALA A 140 -2.51 8.48 -1.82
CA ALA A 140 -3.74 8.19 -2.54
C ALA A 140 -4.29 9.43 -3.25
N VAL A 141 -4.28 10.58 -2.58
CA VAL A 141 -4.68 11.88 -3.17
C VAL A 141 -3.75 12.27 -4.31
N ALA A 142 -2.44 12.17 -4.11
CA ALA A 142 -1.46 12.47 -5.15
C ALA A 142 -1.66 11.57 -6.38
N LEU A 143 -1.85 10.27 -6.19
CA LEU A 143 -2.14 9.35 -7.29
C LEU A 143 -3.47 9.69 -7.97
N ALA A 144 -4.48 10.10 -7.20
CA ALA A 144 -5.76 10.53 -7.75
C ALA A 144 -5.65 11.81 -8.59
N LEU A 145 -4.76 12.72 -8.27
CA LEU A 145 -4.60 13.98 -8.99
C LEU A 145 -3.66 13.84 -10.20
N PHE A 146 -2.57 13.10 -10.06
CA PHE A 146 -1.47 13.10 -11.04
C PHE A 146 -1.42 11.88 -11.94
N PHE A 147 -1.90 10.71 -11.48
CA PHE A 147 -1.83 9.51 -12.27
C PHE A 147 -3.01 9.38 -13.24
N HIS A 148 -2.72 9.44 -14.51
CA HIS A 148 -3.67 9.23 -15.61
C HIS A 148 -3.13 8.12 -16.51
N PRO A 149 -3.68 6.89 -16.41
CA PRO A 149 -3.19 5.78 -17.23
C PRO A 149 -3.42 6.11 -18.71
N PRO A 150 -2.45 5.78 -19.60
CA PRO A 150 -2.62 5.98 -21.02
C PRO A 150 -3.82 5.20 -21.53
N LYS A 151 -4.57 5.77 -22.47
CA LYS A 151 -5.62 5.03 -23.17
C LYS A 151 -4.95 3.94 -24.01
N LYS A 152 -5.43 2.70 -23.92
CA LYS A 152 -5.00 1.67 -24.87
C LYS A 152 -5.22 2.23 -26.28
N ALA A 153 -4.17 2.23 -27.10
CA ALA A 153 -4.35 2.37 -28.53
C ALA A 153 -5.30 1.25 -28.94
N THR A 154 -6.49 1.60 -29.41
CA THR A 154 -7.39 0.63 -30.03
C THR A 154 -6.54 0.01 -31.15
N GLU A 155 -6.28 -1.30 -31.07
CA GLU A 155 -5.69 -2.02 -32.19
C GLU A 155 -6.52 -1.67 -33.41
N ALA A 156 -5.96 -0.84 -34.27
CA ALA A 156 -6.53 -0.60 -35.58
C ALA A 156 -6.51 -1.96 -36.29
N ALA A 157 -7.70 -2.49 -36.52
CA ALA A 157 -7.98 -3.74 -37.21
C ALA A 157 -7.39 -3.76 -38.64
#